data_c2ae96b386cdddab5b610136e8d9966b
#
_entry.id   c2ae96b386cdddab5b610136e8d9966b
#
_cell.length_a   1.000
_cell.length_b   1.000
_cell.length_c   1.000
_cell.angle_alpha   90.00
_cell.angle_beta   90.00
_cell.angle_gamma   90.00
#
_symmetry.space_group_name_H-M   'P 1'
#
loop_
_entity.id
_entity.type
_entity.pdbx_description
1 polymer ?
#
loop_
_entity_poly.entity_id
_entity_poly.type
_entity_poly.pdbx_seq_one_letter_code
_entity_poly.pdbx_strand_id
1 'polypeptide(L)'
;AGQAPCTGVSISNAGALGTLTALTQPTPEALIDEIARVRTMTDKPFAVNLTFLPTLKPVPYEAYRDAIISSGVRIVETAGNNPSAHMPALKAAGITVIHKCTTARHALKAQQIGVDMVSIDGFECAGHTGEEDIPGLILIPAAVAKLSIPVIASGGFGDGKGLVAALALGAEGINMGTRFMCTQESPAHINIKEAIVKNAETDTALILRSLRNSSRVARTQLAQSIIDMEKAGATIQEIGPKVAGAKGRAVYEEGDIEGGIWTVGMVQGLINDIPTCAQLVQRIVDEAEHIIAQRLARLVDANS
;
A
#
# COMPACT_ATOMS: atom_id res chain seq x y z
N ALA A 1 9.90 -29.17 -3.29
CA ALA A 1 9.89 -28.13 -2.24
C ALA A 1 8.81 -27.13 -2.64
N GLY A 2 7.72 -27.05 -1.86
CA GLY A 2 6.63 -26.10 -2.15
C GLY A 2 7.15 -24.68 -2.01
N GLN A 3 6.80 -23.83 -2.98
CA GLN A 3 7.08 -22.39 -2.87
C GLN A 3 6.35 -21.86 -1.63
N ALA A 4 7.02 -21.01 -0.85
CA ALA A 4 6.40 -20.36 0.32
C ALA A 4 5.16 -19.55 -0.10
N PRO A 5 4.12 -19.48 0.74
CA PRO A 5 2.96 -18.64 0.47
C PRO A 5 3.40 -17.18 0.30
N CYS A 6 2.80 -16.46 -0.65
CA CYS A 6 3.05 -15.03 -0.78
C CYS A 6 2.42 -14.29 0.42
N THR A 7 2.95 -13.12 0.76
CA THR A 7 2.47 -12.32 1.91
C THR A 7 0.95 -12.10 1.86
N GLY A 8 0.39 -11.85 0.67
CA GLY A 8 -1.05 -11.68 0.49
C GLY A 8 -1.88 -12.89 0.94
N VAL A 9 -1.41 -14.12 0.63
CA VAL A 9 -2.05 -15.36 1.12
C VAL A 9 -2.02 -15.44 2.64
N SER A 10 -0.86 -15.19 3.24
CA SER A 10 -0.70 -15.23 4.70
C SER A 10 -1.56 -14.20 5.41
N ILE A 11 -1.72 -13.02 4.82
CA ILE A 11 -2.63 -11.96 5.33
C ILE A 11 -4.08 -12.42 5.24
N SER A 12 -4.51 -13.00 4.10
CA SER A 12 -5.88 -13.52 3.95
C SER A 12 -6.18 -14.64 4.94
N ASN A 13 -5.25 -15.58 5.11
CA ASN A 13 -5.38 -16.67 6.08
C ASN A 13 -5.39 -16.18 7.54
N ALA A 14 -4.78 -15.03 7.81
CA ALA A 14 -4.82 -14.37 9.12
C ALA A 14 -6.15 -13.61 9.40
N GLY A 15 -7.08 -13.54 8.43
CA GLY A 15 -8.39 -12.91 8.60
C GLY A 15 -8.47 -11.45 8.11
N ALA A 16 -7.44 -10.94 7.45
CA ALA A 16 -7.44 -9.65 6.78
C ALA A 16 -7.56 -9.80 5.25
N LEU A 17 -7.58 -8.73 4.48
CA LEU A 17 -7.63 -8.77 3.02
C LEU A 17 -6.21 -8.67 2.45
N GLY A 18 -5.66 -9.80 2.02
CA GLY A 18 -4.39 -9.82 1.30
C GLY A 18 -4.53 -9.34 -0.14
N THR A 19 -3.53 -8.64 -0.65
CA THR A 19 -3.55 -8.09 -2.01
C THR A 19 -2.36 -8.62 -2.83
N LEU A 20 -2.66 -9.16 -4.01
CA LEU A 20 -1.69 -9.58 -5.01
C LEU A 20 -1.47 -8.43 -6.01
N THR A 21 -0.23 -8.05 -6.28
CA THR A 21 0.06 -7.02 -7.27
C THR A 21 0.15 -7.63 -8.69
N ALA A 22 -0.74 -7.23 -9.59
CA ALA A 22 -0.80 -7.78 -10.95
C ALA A 22 0.51 -7.56 -11.73
N LEU A 23 1.06 -6.36 -11.66
CA LEU A 23 2.24 -5.99 -12.46
C LEU A 23 3.59 -6.53 -11.92
N THR A 24 3.59 -7.31 -10.86
CA THR A 24 4.74 -8.16 -10.49
C THR A 24 4.84 -9.39 -11.39
N GLN A 25 3.74 -9.76 -12.04
CA GLN A 25 3.71 -10.82 -13.02
C GLN A 25 4.08 -10.25 -14.40
N PRO A 26 4.98 -10.93 -15.16
CA PRO A 26 5.51 -10.38 -16.41
C PRO A 26 4.49 -10.32 -17.55
N THR A 27 3.44 -11.13 -17.49
CA THR A 27 2.36 -11.17 -18.50
C THR A 27 1.00 -11.42 -17.85
N PRO A 28 -0.13 -11.11 -18.54
CA PRO A 28 -1.47 -11.47 -18.08
C PRO A 28 -1.66 -12.97 -17.82
N GLU A 29 -1.05 -13.84 -18.64
CA GLU A 29 -1.11 -15.30 -18.45
C GLU A 29 -0.40 -15.73 -17.18
N ALA A 30 0.78 -15.17 -16.91
CA ALA A 30 1.49 -15.41 -15.64
C ALA A 30 0.68 -14.93 -14.43
N LEU A 31 -0.12 -13.87 -14.57
CA LEU A 31 -1.05 -13.43 -13.53
C LEU A 31 -2.17 -14.45 -13.30
N ILE A 32 -2.73 -15.04 -14.36
CA ILE A 32 -3.74 -16.11 -14.25
C ILE A 32 -3.17 -17.30 -13.46
N ASP A 33 -1.96 -17.75 -13.82
CA ASP A 33 -1.28 -18.85 -13.16
C ASP A 33 -1.01 -18.53 -11.68
N GLU A 34 -0.58 -17.30 -11.36
CA GLU A 34 -0.36 -16.88 -9.98
C GLU A 34 -1.66 -16.80 -9.17
N ILE A 35 -2.76 -16.32 -9.75
CA ILE A 35 -4.08 -16.32 -9.11
C ILE A 35 -4.52 -17.77 -8.84
N ALA A 36 -4.34 -18.67 -9.80
CA ALA A 36 -4.65 -20.09 -9.62
C ALA A 36 -3.80 -20.69 -8.50
N ARG A 37 -2.50 -20.38 -8.43
CA ARG A 37 -1.59 -20.80 -7.35
C ARG A 37 -2.05 -20.27 -6.01
N VAL A 38 -2.42 -19.01 -5.90
CA VAL A 38 -2.94 -18.41 -4.65
C VAL A 38 -4.16 -19.17 -4.16
N ARG A 39 -5.08 -19.56 -5.04
CA ARG A 39 -6.29 -20.33 -4.67
C ARG A 39 -6.01 -21.75 -4.18
N THR A 40 -4.85 -22.32 -4.47
CA THR A 40 -4.44 -23.60 -3.85
C THR A 40 -3.95 -23.46 -2.42
N MET A 41 -3.68 -22.22 -1.96
CA MET A 41 -3.10 -21.92 -0.64
C MET A 41 -4.08 -21.22 0.31
N THR A 42 -5.20 -20.71 -0.22
CA THR A 42 -6.23 -20.05 0.61
C THR A 42 -7.62 -20.19 -0.02
N ASP A 43 -8.63 -20.39 0.83
CA ASP A 43 -10.06 -20.28 0.50
C ASP A 43 -10.64 -18.90 0.88
N LYS A 44 -9.79 -18.04 1.50
CA LYS A 44 -10.19 -16.71 1.96
C LYS A 44 -10.21 -15.68 0.82
N PRO A 45 -11.00 -14.61 0.95
CA PRO A 45 -10.96 -13.51 0.00
C PRO A 45 -9.56 -12.89 -0.11
N PHE A 46 -9.20 -12.51 -1.33
CA PHE A 46 -8.02 -11.69 -1.61
C PHE A 46 -8.34 -10.70 -2.74
N ALA A 47 -7.59 -9.61 -2.79
CA ALA A 47 -7.67 -8.62 -3.84
C ALA A 47 -6.52 -8.75 -4.83
N VAL A 48 -6.72 -8.21 -6.04
CA VAL A 48 -5.64 -7.99 -7.01
C VAL A 48 -5.49 -6.49 -7.24
N ASN A 49 -4.26 -5.99 -7.06
CA ASN A 49 -3.94 -4.60 -7.35
C ASN A 49 -3.56 -4.43 -8.83
N LEU A 50 -4.14 -3.42 -9.47
CA LEU A 50 -3.78 -2.96 -10.81
C LEU A 50 -3.49 -1.47 -10.78
N THR A 51 -2.21 -1.11 -10.80
CA THR A 51 -1.74 0.27 -10.70
C THR A 51 -1.47 0.87 -12.07
N PHE A 52 -2.16 1.96 -12.40
CA PHE A 52 -2.05 2.69 -13.67
C PHE A 52 -1.03 3.81 -13.56
N LEU A 53 0.21 3.57 -13.94
CA LEU A 53 1.27 4.59 -13.94
C LEU A 53 1.81 4.83 -15.36
N PRO A 54 2.31 6.04 -15.65
CA PRO A 54 3.10 6.28 -16.85
C PRO A 54 4.32 5.37 -16.84
N THR A 55 4.54 4.63 -17.92
CA THR A 55 5.67 3.71 -18.07
C THR A 55 6.40 3.98 -19.37
N LEU A 56 7.72 3.70 -19.38
CA LEU A 56 8.53 3.82 -20.59
C LEU A 56 8.13 2.81 -21.69
N LYS A 57 7.63 1.64 -21.26
CA LYS A 57 7.08 0.63 -22.16
C LYS A 57 5.57 0.53 -21.89
N PRO A 58 4.72 0.56 -22.92
CA PRO A 58 3.28 0.40 -22.73
C PRO A 58 2.94 -0.89 -21.99
N VAL A 59 2.13 -0.77 -20.93
CA VAL A 59 1.59 -1.92 -20.20
C VAL A 59 0.21 -2.27 -20.81
N PRO A 60 -0.07 -3.51 -21.16
CA PRO A 60 -1.37 -3.92 -21.70
C PRO A 60 -2.42 -4.02 -20.57
N TYR A 61 -2.79 -2.89 -19.97
CA TYR A 61 -3.70 -2.83 -18.81
C TYR A 61 -5.04 -3.51 -19.05
N GLU A 62 -5.57 -3.45 -20.27
CA GLU A 62 -6.82 -4.13 -20.63
C GLU A 62 -6.67 -5.64 -20.52
N ALA A 63 -5.57 -6.20 -21.03
CA ALA A 63 -5.31 -7.63 -20.94
C ALA A 63 -5.12 -8.10 -19.49
N TYR A 64 -4.43 -7.32 -18.64
CA TYR A 64 -4.34 -7.61 -17.21
C TYR A 64 -5.71 -7.55 -16.52
N ARG A 65 -6.55 -6.53 -16.83
CA ARG A 65 -7.92 -6.46 -16.33
C ARG A 65 -8.73 -7.71 -16.74
N ASP A 66 -8.65 -8.11 -17.98
CA ASP A 66 -9.41 -9.24 -18.51
C ASP A 66 -8.91 -10.58 -17.92
N ALA A 67 -7.61 -10.70 -17.65
CA ALA A 67 -7.04 -11.81 -16.89
C ALA A 67 -7.58 -11.87 -15.45
N ILE A 68 -7.70 -10.74 -14.77
CA ILE A 68 -8.29 -10.66 -13.44
C ILE A 68 -9.77 -11.11 -13.48
N ILE A 69 -10.54 -10.59 -14.45
CA ILE A 69 -11.97 -10.92 -14.61
C ILE A 69 -12.14 -12.41 -14.89
N SER A 70 -11.43 -12.96 -15.88
CA SER A 70 -11.51 -14.38 -16.28
C SER A 70 -11.07 -15.32 -15.16
N SER A 71 -10.15 -14.90 -14.30
CA SER A 71 -9.75 -15.64 -13.11
C SER A 71 -10.78 -15.63 -11.99
N GLY A 72 -11.93 -14.94 -12.13
CA GLY A 72 -13.00 -14.90 -11.14
C GLY A 72 -12.62 -14.20 -9.81
N VAL A 73 -11.66 -13.28 -9.84
CA VAL A 73 -11.32 -12.39 -8.71
C VAL A 73 -12.53 -11.49 -8.44
N ARG A 74 -12.83 -11.25 -7.16
CA ARG A 74 -14.00 -10.47 -6.74
C ARG A 74 -13.67 -9.07 -6.24
N ILE A 75 -12.42 -8.81 -5.89
CA ILE A 75 -11.99 -7.54 -5.32
C ILE A 75 -10.75 -7.07 -6.10
N VAL A 76 -10.82 -5.85 -6.62
CA VAL A 76 -9.70 -5.21 -7.33
C VAL A 76 -9.36 -3.90 -6.64
N GLU A 77 -8.10 -3.73 -6.29
CA GLU A 77 -7.57 -2.44 -5.88
C GLU A 77 -6.95 -1.75 -7.10
N THR A 78 -7.38 -0.55 -7.41
CA THR A 78 -6.77 0.29 -8.45
C THR A 78 -5.99 1.43 -7.82
N ALA A 79 -4.91 1.87 -8.44
CA ALA A 79 -4.07 2.96 -7.97
C ALA A 79 -3.48 3.76 -9.15
N GLY A 80 -2.91 4.92 -8.85
CA GLY A 80 -2.27 5.79 -9.83
C GLY A 80 -3.31 6.63 -10.60
N ASN A 81 -3.32 6.51 -11.93
CA ASN A 81 -4.22 7.29 -12.78
C ASN A 81 -5.68 6.85 -12.65
N ASN A 82 -6.59 7.71 -13.13
CA ASN A 82 -8.03 7.50 -13.14
C ASN A 82 -8.42 6.15 -13.81
N PRO A 83 -9.10 5.23 -13.10
CA PRO A 83 -9.48 3.92 -13.61
C PRO A 83 -10.73 3.92 -14.50
N SER A 84 -11.31 5.07 -14.86
CA SER A 84 -12.62 5.19 -15.54
C SER A 84 -12.76 4.31 -16.79
N ALA A 85 -11.70 4.15 -17.57
CA ALA A 85 -11.72 3.30 -18.77
C ALA A 85 -11.91 1.80 -18.47
N HIS A 86 -11.56 1.36 -17.27
CA HIS A 86 -11.64 -0.03 -16.84
C HIS A 86 -12.92 -0.34 -16.03
N MET A 87 -13.57 0.68 -15.48
CA MET A 87 -14.73 0.54 -14.60
C MET A 87 -15.90 -0.23 -15.24
N PRO A 88 -16.32 0.05 -16.49
CA PRO A 88 -17.45 -0.68 -17.08
C PRO A 88 -17.25 -2.20 -17.09
N ALA A 89 -16.07 -2.68 -17.49
CA ALA A 89 -15.77 -4.12 -17.54
C ALA A 89 -15.70 -4.73 -16.12
N LEU A 90 -15.05 -4.06 -15.16
CA LEU A 90 -14.96 -4.52 -13.78
C LEU A 90 -16.35 -4.62 -13.14
N LYS A 91 -17.19 -3.60 -13.32
CA LYS A 91 -18.55 -3.58 -12.75
C LYS A 91 -19.46 -4.60 -13.41
N ALA A 92 -19.39 -4.80 -14.73
CA ALA A 92 -20.14 -5.84 -15.43
C ALA A 92 -19.77 -7.26 -14.94
N ALA A 93 -18.53 -7.48 -14.51
CA ALA A 93 -18.07 -8.73 -13.90
C ALA A 93 -18.44 -8.87 -12.40
N GLY A 94 -19.14 -7.90 -11.81
CA GLY A 94 -19.54 -7.90 -10.40
C GLY A 94 -18.37 -7.75 -9.43
N ILE A 95 -17.29 -7.07 -9.86
CA ILE A 95 -16.09 -6.86 -9.05
C ILE A 95 -16.28 -5.63 -8.15
N THR A 96 -15.94 -5.78 -6.88
CA THR A 96 -15.78 -4.68 -5.93
C THR A 96 -14.46 -3.96 -6.21
N VAL A 97 -14.52 -2.66 -6.46
CA VAL A 97 -13.35 -1.84 -6.79
C VAL A 97 -13.00 -0.90 -5.65
N ILE A 98 -11.78 -1.02 -5.13
CA ILE A 98 -11.16 -0.11 -4.19
C ILE A 98 -10.20 0.79 -4.99
N HIS A 99 -10.28 2.11 -4.86
CA HIS A 99 -9.34 3.01 -5.54
C HIS A 99 -8.48 3.78 -4.55
N LYS A 100 -7.16 3.78 -4.75
CA LYS A 100 -6.22 4.53 -3.92
C LYS A 100 -6.14 5.98 -4.37
N CYS A 101 -6.27 6.89 -3.40
CA CYS A 101 -6.22 8.34 -3.62
C CYS A 101 -5.32 9.01 -2.58
N THR A 102 -4.70 10.12 -2.96
CA THR A 102 -3.88 10.96 -2.07
C THR A 102 -4.53 12.30 -1.74
N THR A 103 -5.74 12.56 -2.24
CA THR A 103 -6.51 13.79 -1.95
C THR A 103 -8.00 13.50 -1.87
N ALA A 104 -8.73 14.23 -1.02
CA ALA A 104 -10.19 14.13 -0.93
C ALA A 104 -10.90 14.51 -2.25
N ARG A 105 -10.29 15.37 -3.08
CA ARG A 105 -10.81 15.73 -4.42
C ARG A 105 -10.74 14.54 -5.38
N HIS A 106 -9.63 13.81 -5.39
CA HIS A 106 -9.49 12.61 -6.22
C HIS A 106 -10.41 11.49 -5.72
N ALA A 107 -10.57 11.34 -4.40
CA ALA A 107 -11.49 10.40 -3.79
C ALA A 107 -12.95 10.66 -4.21
N LEU A 108 -13.40 11.93 -4.21
CA LEU A 108 -14.73 12.31 -4.69
C LEU A 108 -14.89 11.99 -6.19
N LYS A 109 -13.86 12.23 -7.00
CA LYS A 109 -13.89 11.87 -8.42
C LYS A 109 -13.95 10.35 -8.61
N ALA A 110 -13.23 9.57 -7.80
CA ALA A 110 -13.28 8.12 -7.82
C ALA A 110 -14.71 7.60 -7.50
N GLN A 111 -15.36 8.14 -6.47
CA GLN A 111 -16.76 7.82 -6.19
C GLN A 111 -17.68 8.13 -7.38
N GLN A 112 -17.51 9.28 -8.04
CA GLN A 112 -18.34 9.67 -9.20
C GLN A 112 -18.21 8.73 -10.40
N ILE A 113 -17.07 8.08 -10.58
CA ILE A 113 -16.86 7.09 -11.65
C ILE A 113 -17.28 5.66 -11.25
N GLY A 114 -17.82 5.47 -10.04
CA GLY A 114 -18.46 4.24 -9.60
C GLY A 114 -17.55 3.25 -8.89
N VAL A 115 -16.44 3.66 -8.26
CA VAL A 115 -15.70 2.79 -7.36
C VAL A 115 -16.53 2.51 -6.10
N ASP A 116 -16.34 1.36 -5.47
CA ASP A 116 -17.12 0.93 -4.32
C ASP A 116 -16.53 1.43 -3.00
N MET A 117 -15.22 1.61 -2.94
CA MET A 117 -14.48 2.08 -1.75
C MET A 117 -13.28 2.91 -2.18
N VAL A 118 -12.81 3.76 -1.29
CA VAL A 118 -11.57 4.53 -1.47
C VAL A 118 -10.58 4.16 -0.38
N SER A 119 -9.33 3.86 -0.78
CA SER A 119 -8.18 3.84 0.14
C SER A 119 -7.50 5.20 0.06
N ILE A 120 -7.46 5.94 1.16
CA ILE A 120 -6.90 7.30 1.20
C ILE A 120 -5.50 7.27 1.83
N ASP A 121 -4.49 7.63 1.05
CA ASP A 121 -3.09 7.60 1.46
C ASP A 121 -2.68 8.94 2.04
N GLY A 122 -2.44 9.00 3.36
CA GLY A 122 -1.84 10.16 4.03
C GLY A 122 -0.38 10.36 3.63
N PHE A 123 0.14 11.56 3.89
CA PHE A 123 1.54 11.95 3.61
C PHE A 123 2.59 10.97 4.17
N GLU A 124 2.26 10.24 5.23
CA GLU A 124 3.12 9.27 5.92
C GLU A 124 3.36 7.98 5.11
N CYS A 125 2.64 7.77 4.01
CA CYS A 125 2.70 6.54 3.23
C CYS A 125 4.06 6.37 2.52
N ALA A 126 4.35 5.13 2.15
CA ALA A 126 5.47 4.75 1.29
C ALA A 126 5.15 5.00 -0.19
N GLY A 127 6.17 5.19 -1.01
CA GLY A 127 6.01 5.40 -2.45
C GLY A 127 5.36 6.73 -2.77
N HIS A 128 4.43 6.76 -3.70
CA HIS A 128 3.81 8.00 -4.20
C HIS A 128 2.83 8.60 -3.19
N THR A 129 3.28 9.63 -2.48
CA THR A 129 2.52 10.32 -1.42
C THR A 129 1.53 11.37 -1.94
N GLY A 130 1.53 11.63 -3.25
CA GLY A 130 0.91 12.83 -3.81
C GLY A 130 1.75 14.09 -3.57
N GLU A 131 1.24 15.25 -3.99
CA GLU A 131 2.00 16.51 -4.00
C GLU A 131 1.50 17.51 -2.94
N GLU A 132 0.45 17.19 -2.20
CA GLU A 132 -0.23 18.13 -1.28
C GLU A 132 0.29 18.03 0.16
N ASP A 133 1.14 17.05 0.47
CA ASP A 133 1.75 16.80 1.79
C ASP A 133 0.74 16.78 2.96
N ILE A 134 -0.48 16.25 2.73
CA ILE A 134 -1.53 16.25 3.74
C ILE A 134 -1.41 15.00 4.64
N PRO A 135 -1.17 15.17 5.95
CA PRO A 135 -1.13 14.05 6.88
C PRO A 135 -2.47 13.31 6.99
N GLY A 136 -2.41 12.00 7.28
CA GLY A 136 -3.58 11.14 7.42
C GLY A 136 -4.60 11.68 8.44
N LEU A 137 -4.14 12.26 9.55
CA LEU A 137 -4.99 12.85 10.59
C LEU A 137 -5.95 13.94 10.05
N ILE A 138 -5.57 14.65 9.00
CA ILE A 138 -6.40 15.68 8.35
C ILE A 138 -7.09 15.12 7.11
N LEU A 139 -6.36 14.34 6.31
CA LEU A 139 -6.85 13.88 5.01
C LEU A 139 -8.01 12.87 5.16
N ILE A 140 -7.93 11.95 6.12
CA ILE A 140 -8.94 10.91 6.34
C ILE A 140 -10.32 11.53 6.66
N PRO A 141 -10.49 12.34 7.72
CA PRO A 141 -11.80 12.93 8.03
C PRO A 141 -12.27 13.91 6.93
N ALA A 142 -11.35 14.60 6.24
CA ALA A 142 -11.71 15.44 5.10
C ALA A 142 -12.23 14.65 3.90
N ALA A 143 -11.78 13.42 3.70
CA ALA A 143 -12.32 12.50 2.69
C ALA A 143 -13.67 11.93 3.15
N VAL A 144 -13.76 11.40 4.37
CA VAL A 144 -14.99 10.85 4.97
C VAL A 144 -16.14 11.86 4.89
N ALA A 145 -15.89 13.12 5.22
CA ALA A 145 -16.93 14.17 5.17
C ALA A 145 -17.49 14.45 3.76
N LYS A 146 -16.81 14.02 2.70
CA LYS A 146 -17.20 14.28 1.31
C LYS A 146 -17.73 13.05 0.57
N LEU A 147 -17.51 11.87 1.11
CA LEU A 147 -17.81 10.61 0.46
C LEU A 147 -19.04 9.95 1.11
N SER A 148 -19.80 9.23 0.30
CA SER A 148 -20.89 8.36 0.75
C SER A 148 -20.54 6.87 0.62
N ILE A 149 -19.33 6.56 0.15
CA ILE A 149 -18.79 5.20 0.07
C ILE A 149 -17.74 4.99 1.16
N PRO A 150 -17.48 3.73 1.57
CA PRO A 150 -16.49 3.44 2.61
C PRO A 150 -15.10 3.99 2.30
N VAL A 151 -14.43 4.48 3.33
CA VAL A 151 -13.05 4.99 3.29
C VAL A 151 -12.15 4.06 4.08
N ILE A 152 -11.05 3.61 3.49
CA ILE A 152 -9.98 2.85 4.12
C ILE A 152 -8.82 3.82 4.36
N ALA A 153 -8.36 3.91 5.60
CA ALA A 153 -7.23 4.76 5.95
C ALA A 153 -5.90 4.08 5.59
N SER A 154 -5.01 4.79 4.94
CA SER A 154 -3.71 4.28 4.49
C SER A 154 -2.60 5.30 4.73
N GLY A 155 -1.37 4.81 4.95
CA GLY A 155 -0.22 5.65 5.32
C GLY A 155 -0.13 5.89 6.83
N GLY A 156 0.98 5.45 7.43
CA GLY A 156 1.25 5.66 8.85
C GLY A 156 0.67 4.61 9.81
N PHE A 157 -0.08 3.63 9.34
CA PHE A 157 -0.73 2.62 10.17
C PHE A 157 0.14 1.35 10.33
N GLY A 158 0.23 0.82 11.55
CA GLY A 158 1.05 -0.36 11.85
C GLY A 158 0.69 -1.12 13.12
N ASP A 159 -0.26 -0.62 13.92
CA ASP A 159 -0.66 -1.20 15.22
C ASP A 159 -2.16 -0.97 15.51
N GLY A 160 -2.62 -1.46 16.66
CA GLY A 160 -4.02 -1.30 17.09
C GLY A 160 -4.39 0.14 17.45
N LYS A 161 -3.41 0.96 17.87
CA LYS A 161 -3.64 2.40 18.11
C LYS A 161 -4.01 3.10 16.81
N GLY A 162 -3.27 2.78 15.74
CA GLY A 162 -3.56 3.28 14.40
C GLY A 162 -4.94 2.84 13.91
N LEU A 163 -5.33 1.59 14.15
CA LEU A 163 -6.67 1.10 13.79
C LEU A 163 -7.77 1.88 14.52
N VAL A 164 -7.66 2.05 15.84
CA VAL A 164 -8.64 2.81 16.63
C VAL A 164 -8.71 4.27 16.17
N ALA A 165 -7.55 4.89 15.90
CA ALA A 165 -7.51 6.26 15.39
C ALA A 165 -8.21 6.39 14.03
N ALA A 166 -7.96 5.46 13.09
CA ALA A 166 -8.60 5.45 11.79
C ALA A 166 -10.14 5.33 11.91
N LEU A 167 -10.63 4.40 12.75
CA LEU A 167 -12.06 4.23 13.01
C LEU A 167 -12.68 5.50 13.63
N ALA A 168 -11.97 6.15 14.58
CA ALA A 168 -12.43 7.40 15.19
C ALA A 168 -12.47 8.57 14.19
N LEU A 169 -11.65 8.54 13.15
CA LEU A 169 -11.67 9.52 12.04
C LEU A 169 -12.74 9.21 10.99
N GLY A 170 -13.50 8.13 11.16
CA GLY A 170 -14.60 7.72 10.28
C GLY A 170 -14.20 6.78 9.13
N ALA A 171 -13.00 6.22 9.14
CA ALA A 171 -12.62 5.16 8.21
C ALA A 171 -13.21 3.81 8.66
N GLU A 172 -13.41 2.89 7.71
CA GLU A 172 -13.96 1.53 7.96
C GLU A 172 -12.84 0.49 8.25
N GLY A 173 -11.58 0.89 8.09
CA GLY A 173 -10.42 0.03 8.32
C GLY A 173 -9.12 0.70 7.89
N ILE A 174 -8.02 -0.07 7.95
CA ILE A 174 -6.68 0.41 7.59
C ILE A 174 -6.05 -0.43 6.49
N ASN A 175 -5.24 0.22 5.64
CA ASN A 175 -4.38 -0.42 4.66
C ASN A 175 -2.91 -0.25 5.08
N MET A 176 -2.16 -1.33 5.11
CA MET A 176 -0.77 -1.35 5.58
C MET A 176 0.15 -2.02 4.56
N GLY A 177 1.20 -1.30 4.13
CA GLY A 177 2.27 -1.87 3.31
C GLY A 177 3.51 -2.19 4.13
N THR A 178 4.20 -1.17 4.64
CA THR A 178 5.48 -1.29 5.35
C THR A 178 5.41 -2.24 6.54
N ARG A 179 4.31 -2.23 7.31
CA ARG A 179 4.14 -3.14 8.46
C ARG A 179 4.12 -4.61 8.02
N PHE A 180 3.39 -4.95 6.94
CA PHE A 180 3.36 -6.32 6.41
C PHE A 180 4.63 -6.69 5.65
N MET A 181 5.34 -5.74 5.04
CA MET A 181 6.67 -5.98 4.48
C MET A 181 7.65 -6.46 5.56
N CYS A 182 7.47 -6.00 6.81
CA CYS A 182 8.26 -6.42 7.98
C CYS A 182 7.60 -7.59 8.73
N THR A 183 7.21 -8.65 8.00
CA THR A 183 6.71 -9.93 8.55
C THR A 183 7.56 -11.10 8.07
N GLN A 184 7.44 -12.25 8.73
CA GLN A 184 8.24 -13.44 8.40
C GLN A 184 7.94 -13.94 6.98
N GLU A 185 6.67 -13.89 6.55
CA GLU A 185 6.20 -14.41 5.26
C GLU A 185 6.44 -13.43 4.09
N SER A 186 6.85 -12.19 4.38
CA SER A 186 7.24 -11.26 3.33
C SER A 186 8.49 -11.78 2.59
N PRO A 187 8.50 -11.75 1.25
CA PRO A 187 9.67 -12.16 0.47
C PRO A 187 10.82 -11.15 0.51
N ALA A 188 10.63 -9.97 1.11
CA ALA A 188 11.70 -8.99 1.26
C ALA A 188 12.86 -9.59 2.06
N HIS A 189 14.09 -9.34 1.57
CA HIS A 189 15.31 -9.84 2.21
C HIS A 189 15.37 -9.42 3.69
N ILE A 190 15.99 -10.25 4.53
CA ILE A 190 16.04 -9.99 5.99
C ILE A 190 16.68 -8.64 6.32
N ASN A 191 17.69 -8.21 5.57
CA ASN A 191 18.35 -6.91 5.78
C ASN A 191 17.37 -5.73 5.65
N ILE A 192 16.36 -5.82 4.76
CA ILE A 192 15.31 -4.79 4.62
C ILE A 192 14.44 -4.76 5.88
N LYS A 193 14.04 -5.94 6.39
CA LYS A 193 13.21 -6.04 7.59
C LYS A 193 13.96 -5.53 8.82
N GLU A 194 15.23 -5.88 8.96
CA GLU A 194 16.10 -5.41 10.04
C GLU A 194 16.36 -3.89 9.95
N ALA A 195 16.53 -3.36 8.74
CA ALA A 195 16.62 -1.92 8.53
C ALA A 195 15.34 -1.20 8.98
N ILE A 196 14.15 -1.72 8.62
CA ILE A 196 12.86 -1.18 9.08
C ILE A 196 12.77 -1.17 10.60
N VAL A 197 13.16 -2.28 11.27
CA VAL A 197 13.11 -2.40 12.74
C VAL A 197 14.09 -1.44 13.42
N LYS A 198 15.21 -1.12 12.79
CA LYS A 198 16.26 -0.24 13.33
C LYS A 198 15.98 1.24 13.09
N ASN A 199 15.28 1.58 12.01
CA ASN A 199 15.09 2.94 11.55
C ASN A 199 14.01 3.68 12.39
N ALA A 200 14.20 4.99 12.52
CA ALA A 200 13.20 5.89 13.09
C ALA A 200 12.20 6.40 12.00
N GLU A 201 11.15 7.08 12.43
CA GLU A 201 10.16 7.73 11.57
C GLU A 201 10.78 8.79 10.63
N THR A 202 11.92 9.34 11.00
CA THR A 202 12.67 10.34 10.24
C THR A 202 13.60 9.74 9.17
N ASP A 203 13.81 8.41 9.18
CA ASP A 203 14.72 7.75 8.24
C ASP A 203 14.04 7.42 6.90
N THR A 204 13.16 8.33 6.46
CA THR A 204 12.62 8.37 5.11
C THR A 204 13.04 9.65 4.39
N ALA A 205 13.00 9.61 3.07
CA ALA A 205 13.27 10.77 2.23
C ALA A 205 12.22 10.86 1.11
N LEU A 206 11.88 12.07 0.68
CA LEU A 206 11.06 12.31 -0.50
C LEU A 206 11.97 12.64 -1.68
N ILE A 207 11.84 11.88 -2.75
CA ILE A 207 12.53 12.09 -4.03
C ILE A 207 11.54 12.41 -5.13
N LEU A 208 12.00 12.89 -6.27
CA LEU A 208 11.24 13.22 -7.48
C LEU A 208 10.21 14.34 -7.28
N ARG A 209 10.39 15.18 -6.25
CA ARG A 209 9.49 16.30 -5.96
C ARG A 209 9.54 17.39 -7.03
N SER A 210 10.74 17.72 -7.53
CA SER A 210 10.94 18.68 -8.62
C SER A 210 10.21 18.28 -9.91
N LEU A 211 9.99 16.97 -10.07
CA LEU A 211 9.32 16.38 -11.22
C LEU A 211 7.81 16.16 -11.01
N ARG A 212 7.25 16.60 -9.86
CA ARG A 212 5.86 16.39 -9.47
C ARG A 212 5.45 14.91 -9.52
N ASN A 213 6.35 14.07 -9.05
CA ASN A 213 6.19 12.63 -8.96
C ASN A 213 6.73 12.13 -7.60
N SER A 214 6.40 12.86 -6.56
CA SER A 214 6.93 12.67 -5.20
C SER A 214 6.79 11.23 -4.74
N SER A 215 7.91 10.66 -4.28
CA SER A 215 7.95 9.29 -3.77
C SER A 215 8.73 9.22 -2.46
N ARG A 216 8.11 8.62 -1.43
CA ARG A 216 8.75 8.36 -0.15
C ARG A 216 9.52 7.05 -0.18
N VAL A 217 10.79 7.14 0.14
CA VAL A 217 11.76 6.03 0.10
C VAL A 217 12.58 6.00 1.39
N ALA A 218 13.32 4.92 1.61
CA ALA A 218 14.30 4.87 2.69
C ALA A 218 15.37 5.97 2.50
N ARG A 219 15.82 6.54 3.60
CA ARG A 219 16.90 7.54 3.60
C ARG A 219 18.24 6.83 3.44
N THR A 220 18.65 6.66 2.19
CA THR A 220 19.94 6.07 1.80
C THR A 220 20.85 7.12 1.21
N GLN A 221 22.15 6.80 1.03
CA GLN A 221 23.08 7.69 0.32
C GLN A 221 22.60 7.93 -1.12
N LEU A 222 22.06 6.91 -1.77
CA LEU A 222 21.49 7.04 -3.11
C LEU A 222 20.30 8.00 -3.12
N ALA A 223 19.36 7.88 -2.17
CA ALA A 223 18.22 8.80 -2.05
C ALA A 223 18.69 10.25 -1.84
N GLN A 224 19.69 10.46 -0.98
CA GLN A 224 20.28 11.78 -0.77
C GLN A 224 20.92 12.33 -2.06
N SER A 225 21.65 11.50 -2.81
CA SER A 225 22.25 11.91 -4.09
C SER A 225 21.20 12.36 -5.12
N ILE A 226 20.01 11.73 -5.14
CA ILE A 226 18.90 12.12 -6.01
C ILE A 226 18.35 13.49 -5.58
N ILE A 227 18.14 13.71 -4.29
CA ILE A 227 17.68 15.00 -3.76
C ILE A 227 18.65 16.12 -4.14
N ASP A 228 19.95 15.87 -4.06
CA ASP A 228 20.97 16.86 -4.40
C ASP A 228 20.99 17.13 -5.92
N MET A 229 20.79 16.12 -6.75
CA MET A 229 20.59 16.28 -8.20
C MET A 229 19.35 17.11 -8.50
N GLU A 230 18.21 16.86 -7.82
CA GLU A 230 16.98 17.65 -7.99
C GLU A 230 17.19 19.11 -7.63
N LYS A 231 17.92 19.41 -6.53
CA LYS A 231 18.27 20.79 -6.13
C LYS A 231 19.16 21.46 -7.17
N ALA A 232 20.01 20.69 -7.86
CA ALA A 232 20.85 21.19 -8.95
C ALA A 232 20.10 21.33 -10.28
N GLY A 233 18.80 21.02 -10.33
CA GLY A 233 17.98 21.14 -11.54
C GLY A 233 18.09 19.96 -12.51
N ALA A 234 18.51 18.80 -12.06
CA ALA A 234 18.64 17.62 -12.89
C ALA A 234 17.29 17.18 -13.49
N THR A 235 17.35 16.71 -14.72
CA THR A 235 16.22 16.23 -15.51
C THR A 235 15.86 14.78 -15.17
N ILE A 236 14.67 14.33 -15.61
CA ILE A 236 14.26 12.92 -15.47
C ILE A 236 15.22 11.96 -16.22
N GLN A 237 15.82 12.40 -17.31
CA GLN A 237 16.79 11.60 -18.07
C GLN A 237 18.06 11.32 -17.26
N GLU A 238 18.49 12.27 -16.43
CA GLU A 238 19.66 12.13 -15.55
C GLU A 238 19.35 11.33 -14.29
N ILE A 239 18.16 11.52 -13.70
CA ILE A 239 17.73 10.84 -12.46
C ILE A 239 17.23 9.41 -12.77
N GLY A 240 16.55 9.20 -13.90
CA GLY A 240 15.89 7.96 -14.26
C GLY A 240 16.72 6.68 -14.07
N PRO A 241 17.99 6.63 -14.52
CA PRO A 241 18.84 5.45 -14.30
C PRO A 241 19.09 5.10 -12.83
N LYS A 242 18.99 6.07 -11.91
CA LYS A 242 19.17 5.85 -10.46
C LYS A 242 17.91 5.30 -9.80
N VAL A 243 16.72 5.66 -10.30
CA VAL A 243 15.42 5.23 -9.76
C VAL A 243 14.80 4.06 -10.54
N ALA A 244 15.54 3.46 -11.47
CA ALA A 244 15.06 2.35 -12.30
C ALA A 244 14.55 1.18 -11.42
N GLY A 245 13.31 0.73 -11.69
CA GLY A 245 12.63 -0.30 -10.88
C GLY A 245 13.37 -1.64 -10.79
N ALA A 246 14.22 -1.99 -11.78
CA ALA A 246 15.05 -3.19 -11.72
C ALA A 246 16.07 -3.14 -10.56
N LYS A 247 16.68 -1.97 -10.29
CA LYS A 247 17.58 -1.78 -9.14
C LYS A 247 16.84 -1.89 -7.82
N GLY A 248 15.65 -1.30 -7.72
CA GLY A 248 14.81 -1.43 -6.54
C GLY A 248 14.39 -2.88 -6.26
N ARG A 249 14.11 -3.68 -7.31
CA ARG A 249 13.81 -5.10 -7.15
C ARG A 249 15.00 -5.86 -6.57
N ALA A 250 16.21 -5.64 -7.08
CA ALA A 250 17.41 -6.28 -6.56
C ALA A 250 17.65 -5.97 -5.06
N VAL A 251 17.33 -4.75 -4.59
CA VAL A 251 17.37 -4.43 -3.16
C VAL A 251 16.51 -5.39 -2.33
N TYR A 252 15.26 -5.64 -2.76
CA TYR A 252 14.35 -6.55 -2.04
C TYR A 252 14.78 -8.02 -2.11
N GLU A 253 15.41 -8.44 -3.20
CA GLU A 253 15.84 -9.83 -3.42
C GLU A 253 17.20 -10.12 -2.80
N GLU A 254 18.15 -9.20 -2.90
CA GLU A 254 19.56 -9.40 -2.50
C GLU A 254 19.92 -8.76 -1.15
N GLY A 255 19.07 -7.81 -0.67
CA GLY A 255 19.27 -7.17 0.63
C GLY A 255 20.35 -6.11 0.66
N ASP A 256 20.81 -5.61 -0.50
CA ASP A 256 21.70 -4.46 -0.58
C ASP A 256 20.89 -3.15 -0.43
N ILE A 257 20.71 -2.71 0.81
CA ILE A 257 19.87 -1.55 1.16
C ILE A 257 20.38 -0.21 0.59
N GLU A 258 21.62 -0.14 0.14
CA GLU A 258 22.22 1.05 -0.52
C GLU A 258 22.27 0.91 -2.06
N GLY A 259 22.09 -0.29 -2.59
CA GLY A 259 22.24 -0.60 -4.02
C GLY A 259 21.13 -0.06 -4.92
N GLY A 260 20.01 0.38 -4.35
CA GLY A 260 18.86 0.89 -5.10
C GLY A 260 17.87 1.67 -4.26
N ILE A 261 16.84 2.21 -4.91
CA ILE A 261 15.73 2.89 -4.24
C ILE A 261 14.69 1.84 -3.82
N TRP A 262 14.30 1.87 -2.54
CA TRP A 262 13.20 1.07 -2.01
C TRP A 262 12.27 1.92 -1.16
N THR A 263 10.98 1.60 -1.22
CA THR A 263 9.92 2.40 -0.59
C THR A 263 9.64 1.92 0.83
N VAL A 264 9.51 2.86 1.76
CA VAL A 264 9.15 2.62 3.16
C VAL A 264 8.42 3.83 3.70
N GLY A 265 7.34 3.61 4.48
CA GLY A 265 6.58 4.68 5.11
C GLY A 265 7.16 5.13 6.45
N MET A 266 6.73 6.30 6.92
CA MET A 266 7.16 6.85 8.21
C MET A 266 6.80 5.93 9.39
N VAL A 267 5.81 5.05 9.20
CA VAL A 267 5.40 4.04 10.18
C VAL A 267 6.53 3.09 10.60
N GLN A 268 7.65 3.02 9.85
CA GLN A 268 8.81 2.23 10.27
C GLN A 268 9.25 2.59 11.69
N GLY A 269 9.14 3.85 12.12
CA GLY A 269 9.48 4.27 13.48
C GLY A 269 8.60 3.67 14.59
N LEU A 270 7.50 2.98 14.22
CA LEU A 270 6.64 2.22 15.15
C LEU A 270 6.85 0.71 15.05
N ILE A 271 7.73 0.23 14.14
CA ILE A 271 7.95 -1.19 13.88
C ILE A 271 9.22 -1.64 14.59
N ASN A 272 9.09 -2.54 15.55
CA ASN A 272 10.20 -2.99 16.38
C ASN A 272 10.39 -4.53 16.39
N ASP A 273 9.65 -5.26 15.52
CA ASP A 273 9.74 -6.71 15.42
C ASP A 273 9.35 -7.23 14.02
N ILE A 274 9.60 -8.53 13.80
CA ILE A 274 9.30 -9.25 12.56
C ILE A 274 8.41 -10.46 12.91
N PRO A 275 7.11 -10.24 13.19
CA PRO A 275 6.17 -11.31 13.53
C PRO A 275 5.71 -12.08 12.30
N THR A 276 4.95 -13.17 12.49
CA THR A 276 4.13 -13.72 11.41
C THR A 276 2.94 -12.82 11.09
N CYS A 277 2.37 -12.95 9.89
CA CYS A 277 1.14 -12.22 9.51
C CYS A 277 0.00 -12.53 10.50
N ALA A 278 -0.16 -13.77 10.91
CA ALA A 278 -1.19 -14.18 11.87
C ALA A 278 -1.01 -13.49 13.23
N GLN A 279 0.22 -13.51 13.77
CA GLN A 279 0.52 -12.81 15.02
C GLN A 279 0.28 -11.30 14.94
N LEU A 280 0.63 -10.69 13.79
CA LEU A 280 0.46 -9.27 13.59
C LEU A 280 -1.01 -8.88 13.53
N VAL A 281 -1.82 -9.57 12.73
CA VAL A 281 -3.26 -9.28 12.60
C VAL A 281 -3.96 -9.44 13.94
N GLN A 282 -3.71 -10.56 14.64
CA GLN A 282 -4.32 -10.81 15.95
C GLN A 282 -3.94 -9.70 16.96
N ARG A 283 -2.65 -9.34 17.04
CA ARG A 283 -2.15 -8.30 17.94
C ARG A 283 -2.80 -6.95 17.68
N ILE A 284 -2.97 -6.56 16.40
CA ILE A 284 -3.60 -5.28 16.02
C ILE A 284 -5.05 -5.27 16.51
N VAL A 285 -5.79 -6.36 16.32
CA VAL A 285 -7.19 -6.46 16.75
C VAL A 285 -7.29 -6.44 18.27
N ASP A 286 -6.53 -7.28 18.97
CA ASP A 286 -6.53 -7.36 20.44
C ASP A 286 -6.16 -6.01 21.08
N GLU A 287 -5.14 -5.31 20.53
CA GLU A 287 -4.74 -3.99 21.03
C GLU A 287 -5.85 -2.96 20.80
N ALA A 288 -6.51 -2.98 19.63
CA ALA A 288 -7.61 -2.08 19.31
C ALA A 288 -8.80 -2.32 20.27
N GLU A 289 -9.21 -3.56 20.46
CA GLU A 289 -10.28 -3.93 21.39
C GLU A 289 -9.95 -3.50 22.82
N HIS A 290 -8.73 -3.72 23.27
CA HIS A 290 -8.28 -3.30 24.61
C HIS A 290 -8.35 -1.77 24.77
N ILE A 291 -7.91 -1.01 23.77
CA ILE A 291 -7.98 0.46 23.81
C ILE A 291 -9.43 0.93 23.91
N ILE A 292 -10.31 0.37 23.09
CA ILE A 292 -11.74 0.74 23.09
C ILE A 292 -12.38 0.39 24.44
N ALA A 293 -12.24 -0.87 24.87
CA ALA A 293 -12.93 -1.38 26.04
C ALA A 293 -12.36 -0.90 27.39
N GLN A 294 -11.06 -0.57 27.45
CA GLN A 294 -10.40 -0.21 28.70
C GLN A 294 -10.02 1.28 28.81
N ARG A 295 -9.41 1.82 27.75
CA ARG A 295 -8.91 3.20 27.80
C ARG A 295 -10.01 4.21 27.46
N LEU A 296 -10.72 4.01 26.36
CA LEU A 296 -11.72 5.00 25.87
C LEU A 296 -13.03 4.88 26.64
N ALA A 297 -13.47 3.68 27.05
CA ALA A 297 -14.68 3.51 27.84
C ALA A 297 -14.64 4.32 29.14
N ARG A 298 -13.48 4.41 29.81
CA ARG A 298 -13.32 5.22 31.04
C ARG A 298 -13.63 6.71 30.85
N LEU A 299 -13.49 7.23 29.63
CA LEU A 299 -13.80 8.63 29.31
C LEU A 299 -15.31 8.89 29.21
N VAL A 300 -16.09 7.83 28.96
CA VAL A 300 -17.56 7.89 28.90
C VAL A 300 -18.16 7.66 30.28
N ASP A 301 -17.68 6.65 31.00
CA ASP A 301 -18.20 6.24 32.32
C ASP A 301 -17.92 7.30 33.42
N ALA A 302 -16.87 8.12 33.25
CA ALA A 302 -16.53 9.19 34.21
C ALA A 302 -17.53 10.34 34.22
N ASN A 303 -18.50 10.40 33.29
CA ASN A 303 -19.52 11.43 33.16
C ASN A 303 -20.97 10.90 33.38
N SER A 304 -21.11 9.64 33.79
CA SER A 304 -22.36 9.01 34.25
C SER A 304 -22.32 8.86 35.78
#